data_99e2e0177639ff86c3c4e5685cf9e5e8
#
_entry.id   99e2e0177639ff86c3c4e5685cf9e5e8
#
_cell.length_a   1.000
_cell.length_b   1.000
_cell.length_c   1.000
_cell.angle_alpha   90.00
_cell.angle_beta   90.00
_cell.angle_gamma   90.00
#
_symmetry.space_group_name_H-M   'P 1'
#
loop_
_entity.id
_entity.type
_entity.pdbx_description
1 polymer ?
#
loop_
_entity_poly.entity_id
_entity_poly.type
_entity_poly.pdbx_seq_one_letter_code
_entity_poly.pdbx_strand_id
1 'polypeptide(L)'
;VAVMCHSAGAHIALLLALDRRWGVADGIKAAVSLAGPADFLPFVAGGAADAAMGNAGDLVQTQPIHFARLDAPPLLLLHGDADTTVLPRNSLRLANAVTDLGGRAEVRLYAGVGHIGILLALSKPFRSKANALTDSSNFLLKTLTP
;
A
#
# COMPACT_ATOMS: atom_id res chain seq x y z
N VAL A 1 2.43 6.21 15.68
CA VAL A 1 3.49 5.74 14.75
C VAL A 1 3.04 5.89 13.32
N ALA A 2 3.97 5.85 12.34
CA ALA A 2 3.68 5.66 10.93
C ALA A 2 4.33 4.36 10.47
N VAL A 3 3.75 3.74 9.44
CA VAL A 3 4.29 2.53 8.81
C VAL A 3 4.62 2.81 7.35
N MET A 4 5.73 2.28 6.88
CA MET A 4 6.16 2.38 5.48
C MET A 4 6.78 1.05 5.06
N CYS A 5 6.23 0.41 4.03
CA CYS A 5 6.64 -0.92 3.60
C CYS A 5 6.53 -1.09 2.07
N HIS A 6 7.15 -2.16 1.55
CA HIS A 6 7.14 -2.52 0.14
C HIS A 6 6.51 -3.91 -0.06
N SER A 7 5.77 -4.09 -1.17
CA SER A 7 5.26 -5.39 -1.65
C SER A 7 4.45 -6.13 -0.58
N ALA A 8 4.79 -7.38 -0.26
CA ALA A 8 4.13 -8.16 0.79
C ALA A 8 4.16 -7.48 2.17
N GLY A 9 5.25 -6.78 2.50
CA GLY A 9 5.31 -5.96 3.72
C GLY A 9 4.30 -4.82 3.70
N ALA A 10 4.07 -4.19 2.54
CA ALA A 10 3.05 -3.16 2.39
C ALA A 10 1.62 -3.74 2.52
N HIS A 11 1.37 -4.94 2.03
CA HIS A 11 0.11 -5.65 2.27
C HIS A 11 -0.18 -5.81 3.78
N ILE A 12 0.81 -6.30 4.53
CA ILE A 12 0.69 -6.46 5.99
C ILE A 12 0.48 -5.09 6.67
N ALA A 13 1.26 -4.08 6.29
CA ALA A 13 1.14 -2.73 6.85
C ALA A 13 -0.25 -2.12 6.58
N LEU A 14 -0.81 -2.33 5.39
CA LEU A 14 -2.16 -1.88 5.05
C LEU A 14 -3.23 -2.62 5.85
N LEU A 15 -3.11 -3.94 6.03
CA LEU A 15 -4.02 -4.69 6.91
C LEU A 15 -3.96 -4.17 8.35
N LEU A 16 -2.77 -3.97 8.91
CA LEU A 16 -2.61 -3.44 10.27
C LEU A 16 -3.20 -2.02 10.42
N ALA A 17 -3.11 -1.19 9.37
CA ALA A 17 -3.63 0.18 9.38
C ALA A 17 -5.16 0.24 9.21
N LEU A 18 -5.73 -0.68 8.44
CA LEU A 18 -7.13 -0.62 8.05
C LEU A 18 -8.04 -1.55 8.87
N ASP A 19 -7.57 -2.76 9.18
CA ASP A 19 -8.36 -3.77 9.89
C ASP A 19 -8.19 -3.64 11.41
N ARG A 20 -9.21 -3.11 12.08
CA ARG A 20 -9.21 -2.91 13.54
C ARG A 20 -9.16 -4.19 14.35
N ARG A 21 -9.46 -5.34 13.76
CA ARG A 21 -9.41 -6.63 14.47
C ARG A 21 -8.00 -6.96 14.97
N TRP A 22 -6.96 -6.39 14.34
CA TRP A 22 -5.57 -6.56 14.79
C TRP A 22 -5.23 -5.75 16.05
N GLY A 23 -6.10 -4.83 16.50
CA GLY A 23 -5.94 -4.07 17.73
C GLY A 23 -4.86 -2.98 17.71
N VAL A 24 -4.23 -2.71 16.58
CA VAL A 24 -3.13 -1.73 16.42
C VAL A 24 -3.48 -0.55 15.52
N ALA A 25 -4.58 -0.63 14.78
CA ALA A 25 -4.96 0.35 13.78
C ALA A 25 -5.03 1.79 14.32
N ASP A 26 -5.57 1.99 15.51
CA ASP A 26 -5.75 3.32 16.11
C ASP A 26 -4.40 3.97 16.53
N GLY A 27 -3.36 3.16 16.71
CA GLY A 27 -1.98 3.61 16.96
C GLY A 27 -1.24 4.07 15.70
N ILE A 28 -1.72 3.69 14.50
CA ILE A 28 -1.12 4.05 13.22
C ILE A 28 -1.69 5.40 12.77
N LYS A 29 -0.83 6.39 12.60
CA LYS A 29 -1.22 7.78 12.25
C LYS A 29 -1.02 8.09 10.77
N ALA A 30 -0.26 7.27 10.05
CA ALA A 30 -0.06 7.36 8.61
C ALA A 30 0.47 6.02 8.07
N ALA A 31 0.14 5.68 6.83
CA ALA A 31 0.71 4.52 6.16
C ALA A 31 1.21 4.89 4.75
N VAL A 32 2.43 4.45 4.42
CA VAL A 32 3.03 4.57 3.10
C VAL A 32 3.23 3.17 2.52
N SER A 33 2.56 2.89 1.41
CA SER A 33 2.65 1.62 0.69
C SER A 33 3.45 1.81 -0.60
N LEU A 34 4.52 1.06 -0.78
CA LEU A 34 5.26 0.99 -2.03
C LEU A 34 4.89 -0.32 -2.74
N ALA A 35 4.20 -0.23 -3.88
CA ALA A 35 3.78 -1.37 -4.69
C ALA A 35 3.09 -2.49 -3.88
N GLY A 36 2.23 -2.10 -2.94
CA GLY A 36 1.52 -3.03 -2.06
C GLY A 36 0.31 -3.68 -2.73
N PRO A 37 0.15 -5.01 -2.61
CA PRO A 37 -1.09 -5.67 -2.99
C PRO A 37 -2.22 -5.25 -2.03
N ALA A 38 -3.38 -4.86 -2.59
CA ALA A 38 -4.52 -4.41 -1.81
C ALA A 38 -5.86 -4.95 -2.30
N ASP A 39 -5.94 -5.27 -3.62
CA ASP A 39 -7.10 -5.85 -4.30
C ASP A 39 -6.61 -6.77 -5.42
N PHE A 40 -6.33 -8.01 -5.08
CA PHE A 40 -5.62 -8.96 -5.97
C PHE A 40 -6.26 -10.36 -6.01
N LEU A 41 -7.54 -10.46 -5.70
CA LEU A 41 -8.31 -11.66 -5.99
C LEU A 41 -8.79 -11.70 -7.45
N PRO A 42 -8.96 -12.89 -8.04
CA PRO A 42 -8.56 -14.20 -7.50
C PRO A 42 -7.04 -14.37 -7.50
N PHE A 43 -6.52 -15.20 -6.60
CA PHE A 43 -5.09 -15.55 -6.62
C PHE A 43 -4.75 -16.34 -7.88
N VAL A 44 -3.53 -16.16 -8.37
CA VAL A 44 -2.96 -17.04 -9.39
C VAL A 44 -2.66 -18.38 -8.76
N ALA A 45 -3.27 -19.43 -9.25
CA ALA A 45 -3.09 -20.81 -8.74
C ALA A 45 -1.60 -21.19 -8.68
N GLY A 46 -1.14 -21.66 -7.52
CA GLY A 46 0.26 -21.97 -7.27
C GLY A 46 1.19 -20.76 -7.16
N GLY A 47 0.66 -19.53 -7.21
CA GLY A 47 1.44 -18.30 -6.99
C GLY A 47 1.74 -18.06 -5.51
N ALA A 48 2.62 -17.08 -5.24
CA ALA A 48 3.04 -16.76 -3.88
C ALA A 48 1.87 -16.36 -2.95
N ALA A 49 0.90 -15.61 -3.45
CA ALA A 49 -0.28 -15.23 -2.68
C ALA A 49 -1.18 -16.43 -2.37
N ASP A 50 -1.36 -17.33 -3.36
CA ASP A 50 -2.11 -18.57 -3.19
C ASP A 50 -1.43 -19.48 -2.16
N ALA A 51 -0.11 -19.67 -2.27
CA ALA A 51 0.66 -20.45 -1.31
C ALA A 51 0.60 -19.90 0.12
N ALA A 52 0.57 -18.56 0.27
CA ALA A 52 0.56 -17.90 1.58
C ALA A 52 -0.84 -17.83 2.20
N MET A 53 -1.89 -17.66 1.40
CA MET A 53 -3.23 -17.28 1.88
C MET A 53 -4.37 -18.10 1.25
N GLY A 54 -4.09 -18.99 0.30
CA GLY A 54 -5.12 -19.76 -0.42
C GLY A 54 -5.96 -20.65 0.49
N ASN A 55 -5.44 -21.02 1.66
CA ASN A 55 -6.14 -21.81 2.67
C ASN A 55 -6.89 -20.94 3.72
N ALA A 56 -6.91 -19.62 3.57
CA ALA A 56 -7.72 -18.77 4.45
C ALA A 56 -9.21 -19.09 4.26
N GLY A 57 -9.94 -19.15 5.36
CA GLY A 57 -11.37 -19.52 5.33
C GLY A 57 -12.24 -18.54 4.54
N ASP A 58 -11.85 -17.26 4.51
CA ASP A 58 -12.47 -16.21 3.69
C ASP A 58 -11.37 -15.36 3.03
N LEU A 59 -11.18 -15.56 1.73
CA LEU A 59 -10.15 -14.88 0.95
C LEU A 59 -10.37 -13.36 0.86
N VAL A 60 -11.60 -12.89 0.98
CA VAL A 60 -11.91 -11.45 0.98
C VAL A 60 -11.26 -10.77 2.18
N GLN A 61 -11.18 -11.45 3.31
CA GLN A 61 -10.55 -10.96 4.54
C GLN A 61 -9.02 -10.83 4.42
N THR A 62 -8.42 -11.34 3.37
CA THR A 62 -6.98 -11.17 3.08
C THR A 62 -6.70 -9.87 2.29
N GLN A 63 -7.76 -9.17 1.84
CA GLN A 63 -7.62 -8.01 0.94
C GLN A 63 -7.74 -6.71 1.73
N PRO A 64 -6.68 -5.86 1.79
CA PRO A 64 -6.75 -4.56 2.47
C PRO A 64 -7.91 -3.68 2.04
N ILE A 65 -8.30 -3.71 0.76
CA ILE A 65 -9.41 -2.91 0.23
C ILE A 65 -10.74 -3.21 0.95
N HIS A 66 -10.94 -4.43 1.42
CA HIS A 66 -12.14 -4.83 2.17
C HIS A 66 -12.32 -4.04 3.48
N PHE A 67 -11.24 -3.52 4.04
CA PHE A 67 -11.21 -2.76 5.28
C PHE A 67 -11.12 -1.25 5.08
N ALA A 68 -11.38 -0.76 3.85
CA ALA A 68 -11.44 0.68 3.59
C ALA A 68 -12.49 1.32 4.50
N ARG A 69 -12.15 2.48 5.10
CA ARG A 69 -13.04 3.18 6.04
C ARG A 69 -12.78 4.68 6.05
N LEU A 70 -13.81 5.46 6.40
CA LEU A 70 -13.74 6.93 6.48
C LEU A 70 -12.62 7.42 7.41
N ASP A 71 -12.50 6.81 8.56
CA ASP A 71 -11.56 7.18 9.62
C ASP A 71 -10.24 6.37 9.55
N ALA A 72 -9.90 5.86 8.37
CA ALA A 72 -8.59 5.28 8.11
C ALA A 72 -7.47 6.31 8.35
N PRO A 73 -6.30 5.90 8.84
CA PRO A 73 -5.16 6.81 8.84
C PRO A 73 -4.88 7.28 7.40
N PRO A 74 -4.38 8.50 7.20
CA PRO A 74 -3.99 8.94 5.87
C PRO A 74 -3.05 7.96 5.18
N LEU A 75 -3.35 7.62 3.92
CA LEU A 75 -2.59 6.69 3.11
C LEU A 75 -1.82 7.43 2.00
N LEU A 76 -0.57 7.07 1.78
CA LEU A 76 0.18 7.39 0.57
C LEU A 76 0.53 6.09 -0.15
N LEU A 77 0.05 5.94 -1.38
CA LEU A 77 0.21 4.73 -2.18
C LEU A 77 1.12 5.05 -3.38
N LEU A 78 2.35 4.60 -3.30
CA LEU A 78 3.39 4.82 -4.31
C LEU A 78 3.50 3.59 -5.20
N HIS A 79 3.40 3.76 -6.52
CA HIS A 79 3.43 2.64 -7.46
C HIS A 79 4.15 3.01 -8.76
N GLY A 80 4.88 2.06 -9.32
CA GLY A 80 5.39 2.20 -10.68
C GLY A 80 4.37 1.74 -11.71
N ASP A 81 4.19 2.49 -12.80
CA ASP A 81 3.22 2.13 -13.84
C ASP A 81 3.66 0.93 -14.70
N ALA A 82 4.97 0.60 -14.68
CA ALA A 82 5.54 -0.59 -15.31
C ALA A 82 5.62 -1.81 -14.38
N ASP A 83 4.96 -1.78 -13.21
CA ASP A 83 4.92 -2.92 -12.29
C ASP A 83 4.00 -4.03 -12.81
N THR A 84 4.60 -5.16 -13.17
CA THR A 84 3.91 -6.36 -13.65
C THR A 84 3.78 -7.45 -12.57
N THR A 85 4.40 -7.26 -11.41
CA THR A 85 4.33 -8.20 -10.28
C THR A 85 3.12 -7.90 -9.41
N VAL A 86 2.99 -6.65 -8.99
CA VAL A 86 1.79 -6.11 -8.33
C VAL A 86 1.26 -5.00 -9.19
N LEU A 87 0.12 -5.22 -9.83
CA LEU A 87 -0.42 -4.25 -10.79
C LEU A 87 -0.82 -2.94 -10.09
N PRO A 88 -0.56 -1.77 -10.71
CA PRO A 88 -0.87 -0.45 -10.16
C PRO A 88 -2.33 -0.25 -9.75
N ARG A 89 -3.24 -1.03 -10.36
CA ARG A 89 -4.67 -1.04 -9.99
C ARG A 89 -4.92 -1.29 -8.50
N ASN A 90 -4.02 -2.00 -7.80
CA ASN A 90 -4.12 -2.24 -6.37
C ASN A 90 -4.11 -0.92 -5.59
N SER A 91 -3.16 -0.04 -5.88
CA SER A 91 -3.09 1.28 -5.25
C SER A 91 -4.25 2.19 -5.65
N LEU A 92 -4.60 2.21 -6.95
CA LEU A 92 -5.69 3.05 -7.44
C LEU A 92 -7.04 2.66 -6.83
N ARG A 93 -7.37 1.37 -6.79
CA ARG A 93 -8.63 0.88 -6.23
C ARG A 93 -8.73 1.11 -4.73
N LEU A 94 -7.65 0.86 -3.98
CA LEU A 94 -7.65 1.14 -2.54
C LEU A 94 -7.83 2.62 -2.25
N ALA A 95 -7.13 3.50 -2.98
CA ALA A 95 -7.29 4.94 -2.81
C ALA A 95 -8.74 5.37 -3.06
N ASN A 96 -9.33 4.93 -4.17
CA ASN A 96 -10.72 5.23 -4.50
C ASN A 96 -11.67 4.73 -3.39
N ALA A 97 -11.51 3.49 -2.94
CA ALA A 97 -12.35 2.93 -1.89
C ALA A 97 -12.30 3.76 -0.58
N VAL A 98 -11.12 4.25 -0.20
CA VAL A 98 -10.98 5.10 1.00
C VAL A 98 -11.55 6.49 0.76
N THR A 99 -11.28 7.11 -0.39
CA THR A 99 -11.74 8.49 -0.69
C THR A 99 -13.25 8.56 -0.94
N ASP A 100 -13.84 7.53 -1.55
CA ASP A 100 -15.31 7.45 -1.76
C ASP A 100 -16.07 7.39 -0.42
N LEU A 101 -15.44 6.88 0.63
CA LEU A 101 -15.96 6.91 1.99
C LEU A 101 -15.68 8.23 2.73
N GLY A 102 -14.94 9.18 2.10
CA GLY A 102 -14.53 10.45 2.70
C GLY A 102 -13.21 10.40 3.47
N GLY A 103 -12.49 9.27 3.44
CA GLY A 103 -11.17 9.12 4.03
C GLY A 103 -10.06 9.81 3.21
N ARG A 104 -8.82 9.73 3.67
CA ARG A 104 -7.66 10.38 3.05
C ARG A 104 -6.71 9.36 2.43
N ALA A 105 -6.64 9.30 1.11
CA ALA A 105 -5.66 8.49 0.40
C ALA A 105 -5.12 9.26 -0.83
N GLU A 106 -3.82 9.20 -1.04
CA GLU A 106 -3.13 9.78 -2.19
C GLU A 106 -2.39 8.69 -2.96
N VAL A 107 -2.41 8.75 -4.29
CA VAL A 107 -1.62 7.86 -5.16
C VAL A 107 -0.58 8.68 -5.91
N ARG A 108 0.63 8.14 -6.03
CA ARG A 108 1.66 8.62 -6.95
C ARG A 108 2.07 7.47 -7.86
N LEU A 109 1.88 7.66 -9.17
CA LEU A 109 2.37 6.73 -10.19
C LEU A 109 3.68 7.27 -10.78
N TYR A 110 4.67 6.38 -10.91
CA TYR A 110 5.99 6.72 -11.46
C TYR A 110 6.19 6.02 -12.81
N ALA A 111 6.36 6.84 -13.86
CA ALA A 111 6.48 6.36 -15.23
C ALA A 111 7.71 5.47 -15.45
N GLY A 112 7.53 4.31 -16.07
CA GLY A 112 8.59 3.36 -16.39
C GLY A 112 9.20 2.64 -15.19
N VAL A 113 8.65 2.79 -14.00
CA VAL A 113 9.17 2.17 -12.77
C VAL A 113 8.47 0.83 -12.54
N GLY A 114 9.27 -0.23 -12.39
CA GLY A 114 8.78 -1.57 -12.05
C GLY A 114 8.79 -1.84 -10.55
N HIS A 115 8.38 -3.07 -10.17
CA HIS A 115 8.15 -3.50 -8.78
C HIS A 115 9.34 -3.25 -7.84
N ILE A 116 10.53 -3.65 -8.24
CA ILE A 116 11.75 -3.45 -7.44
C ILE A 116 12.31 -2.04 -7.62
N GLY A 117 12.06 -1.41 -8.78
CA GLY A 117 12.54 -0.07 -9.09
C GLY A 117 12.06 0.98 -8.08
N ILE A 118 10.83 0.88 -7.61
CA ILE A 118 10.29 1.81 -6.62
C ILE A 118 10.98 1.69 -5.24
N LEU A 119 11.33 0.47 -4.83
CA LEU A 119 12.09 0.25 -3.59
C LEU A 119 13.51 0.78 -3.71
N LEU A 120 14.19 0.51 -4.85
CA LEU A 120 15.54 0.99 -5.11
C LEU A 120 15.61 2.52 -5.11
N ALA A 121 14.55 3.22 -5.55
CA ALA A 121 14.47 4.68 -5.58
C ALA A 121 14.62 5.34 -4.18
N LEU A 122 14.48 4.59 -3.10
CA LEU A 122 14.78 5.08 -1.74
C LEU A 122 16.27 5.20 -1.46
N SER A 123 17.12 4.50 -2.21
CA SER A 123 18.57 4.48 -2.01
C SER A 123 19.29 5.52 -2.88
N LYS A 124 20.42 6.05 -2.39
CA LYS A 124 21.18 7.09 -3.10
C LYS A 124 21.47 6.79 -4.58
N PRO A 125 21.97 5.59 -4.96
CA PRO A 125 22.34 5.34 -6.36
C PRO A 125 21.16 5.36 -7.34
N PHE A 126 19.95 5.17 -6.86
CA PHE A 126 18.75 4.96 -7.70
C PHE A 126 17.64 6.00 -7.49
N ARG A 127 17.89 7.08 -6.73
CA ARG A 127 16.89 8.14 -6.44
C ARG A 127 16.32 8.81 -7.67
N SER A 128 17.05 8.83 -8.77
CA SER A 128 16.57 9.39 -10.04
C SER A 128 15.47 8.57 -10.71
N LYS A 129 15.25 7.32 -10.27
CA LYS A 129 14.18 6.47 -10.83
C LYS A 129 12.79 6.95 -10.47
N ALA A 130 12.60 7.46 -9.27
CA ALA A 130 11.32 7.96 -8.77
C ALA A 130 11.53 8.88 -7.56
N ASN A 131 10.65 9.86 -7.39
CA ASN A 131 10.67 10.74 -6.22
C ASN A 131 10.13 10.09 -4.93
N ALA A 132 10.13 8.75 -4.86
CA ALA A 132 9.49 7.99 -3.79
C ALA A 132 9.94 8.40 -2.38
N LEU A 133 11.24 8.67 -2.18
CA LEU A 133 11.75 9.13 -0.90
C LEU A 133 11.23 10.53 -0.54
N THR A 134 11.30 11.47 -1.47
CA THR A 134 10.82 12.84 -1.26
C THR A 134 9.31 12.88 -0.99
N ASP A 135 8.53 12.17 -1.79
CA ASP A 135 7.07 12.10 -1.64
C ASP A 135 6.67 11.48 -0.30
N SER A 136 7.34 10.38 0.09
CA SER A 136 7.12 9.75 1.40
C SER A 136 7.47 10.69 2.55
N SER A 137 8.63 11.34 2.49
CA SER A 137 9.09 12.26 3.54
C SER A 137 8.14 13.45 3.69
N ASN A 138 7.75 14.09 2.59
CA ASN A 138 6.83 15.22 2.60
C ASN A 138 5.46 14.83 3.15
N PHE A 139 4.93 13.68 2.73
CA PHE A 139 3.66 13.16 3.24
C PHE A 139 3.71 12.92 4.75
N LEU A 140 4.75 12.23 5.23
CA LEU A 140 4.91 11.93 6.65
C LEU A 140 5.10 13.19 7.49
N LEU A 141 5.93 14.13 7.05
CA LEU A 141 6.11 15.42 7.72
C LEU A 141 4.79 16.18 7.82
N LYS A 142 4.07 16.34 6.69
CA LYS A 142 2.78 17.02 6.68
C LYS A 142 1.72 16.36 7.57
N THR A 143 1.75 15.03 7.67
CA THR A 143 0.70 14.27 8.37
C THR A 143 0.98 14.13 9.87
N LEU A 144 2.26 14.07 10.27
CA LEU A 144 2.67 13.78 11.64
C LEU A 144 3.12 15.01 12.45
N THR A 145 3.37 16.13 11.75
CA THR A 145 3.68 17.40 12.44
C THR A 145 2.36 18.08 12.84
N PRO A 146 2.24 18.51 14.09
CA PRO A 146 1.06 19.22 14.60
C PRO A 146 0.77 20.52 13.86
#